data_6bdfa2e44e6779acb88ce997b0b589c2
#
_entry.id   6bdfa2e44e6779acb88ce997b0b589c2
#
_cell.length_a   1.000
_cell.length_b   1.000
_cell.length_c   1.000
_cell.angle_alpha   90.00
_cell.angle_beta   90.00
_cell.angle_gamma   90.00
#
_symmetry.space_group_name_H-M   'P 1'
#
loop_
_entity.id
_entity.type
_entity.pdbx_description
1 polymer ?
#
loop_
_entity_poly.entity_id
_entity_poly.type
_entity_poly.pdbx_seq_one_letter_code
_entity_poly.pdbx_strand_id
1 'polypeptide(L)'
;MFRTIYITIIRGNMGAAFSFFDWAFGRGKQAYILILGLDASGKTTLLNRLKSNEGCVTIPTIGFNHETISYGRLTFSMFDIGGQTQFRRLWHHYFENCDAIVFVIDSNDVQRMSIAKDEAWSLLNHPMLKDIPFLFFANKQDLPHAMKKAQIIQKLDLLKIRQREWSICESCATEGFGIEGGFDWLSKNL
;
A
#
# COMPACT_ATOMS: atom_id res chain seq x y z
N MET A 1 14.26 -25.68 -19.58
CA MET A 1 15.06 -25.14 -20.69
C MET A 1 14.26 -23.98 -21.30
N PHE A 2 14.35 -22.81 -20.78
CA PHE A 2 13.97 -21.47 -21.28
C PHE A 2 14.12 -20.49 -20.13
N ARG A 3 15.36 -20.27 -19.76
CA ARG A 3 15.83 -19.13 -18.97
C ARG A 3 17.01 -18.58 -19.76
N THR A 4 16.87 -17.39 -20.20
CA THR A 4 17.92 -16.50 -20.70
C THR A 4 17.42 -15.86 -21.97
N ILE A 5 17.14 -14.63 -21.88
CA ILE A 5 17.31 -13.54 -22.83
C ILE A 5 16.37 -12.43 -22.36
N TYR A 6 16.91 -11.43 -21.71
CA TYR A 6 16.67 -10.02 -21.83
C TYR A 6 17.48 -9.27 -20.75
N ILE A 7 18.78 -9.33 -20.91
CA ILE A 7 19.67 -8.32 -20.34
C ILE A 7 20.48 -7.83 -21.53
N THR A 8 20.08 -6.75 -22.11
CA THR A 8 21.03 -5.86 -22.82
C THR A 8 20.35 -4.54 -23.13
N ILE A 9 20.96 -3.51 -22.62
CA ILE A 9 20.97 -2.12 -23.09
C ILE A 9 19.75 -1.26 -22.74
N ILE A 10 19.87 -0.41 -21.73
CA ILE A 10 19.95 1.05 -21.93
C ILE A 10 20.76 1.63 -20.77
N ARG A 11 22.02 1.98 -21.02
CA ARG A 11 22.79 2.93 -20.22
C ARG A 11 22.44 4.33 -20.69
N GLY A 12 21.74 5.09 -19.86
CA GLY A 12 21.46 6.49 -20.08
C GLY A 12 20.70 7.07 -18.91
N ASN A 13 21.38 7.80 -18.03
CA ASN A 13 20.85 8.67 -16.95
C ASN A 13 19.72 8.09 -16.06
N MET A 14 19.98 7.02 -15.34
CA MET A 14 19.08 6.43 -14.35
C MET A 14 19.65 6.62 -12.93
N GLY A 15 19.75 7.86 -12.44
CA GLY A 15 20.53 8.10 -11.24
C GLY A 15 19.80 8.20 -9.90
N ALA A 16 18.53 8.51 -9.83
CA ALA A 16 17.92 8.84 -8.55
C ALA A 16 16.72 7.96 -8.14
N ALA A 17 15.84 7.61 -9.04
CA ALA A 17 14.63 6.85 -8.69
C ALA A 17 14.87 5.34 -8.51
N PHE A 18 15.79 4.76 -9.27
CA PHE A 18 16.20 3.36 -9.15
C PHE A 18 16.91 3.07 -7.82
N SER A 19 17.61 4.08 -7.30
CA SER A 19 18.38 4.01 -6.06
C SER A 19 17.52 3.84 -4.81
N PHE A 20 16.31 4.41 -4.78
CA PHE A 20 15.50 4.46 -3.57
C PHE A 20 14.88 3.10 -3.23
N PHE A 21 14.17 2.48 -4.17
CA PHE A 21 13.52 1.20 -3.93
C PHE A 21 14.52 0.04 -3.85
N ASP A 22 15.59 0.05 -4.66
CA ASP A 22 16.68 -0.92 -4.55
C ASP A 22 17.46 -0.78 -3.23
N TRP A 23 17.58 0.44 -2.72
CA TRP A 23 18.17 0.70 -1.41
C TRP A 23 17.22 0.31 -0.28
N ALA A 24 15.94 0.67 -0.37
CA ALA A 24 14.94 0.43 0.66
C ALA A 24 14.65 -1.07 0.84
N PHE A 25 14.57 -1.82 -0.26
CA PHE A 25 14.16 -3.23 -0.24
C PHE A 25 15.30 -4.22 -0.52
N GLY A 26 16.51 -3.75 -0.81
CA GLY A 26 17.74 -4.53 -0.94
C GLY A 26 17.66 -5.79 -1.83
N ARG A 27 18.66 -6.66 -1.76
CA ARG A 27 18.71 -7.96 -2.46
C ARG A 27 17.88 -9.05 -1.73
N GLY A 28 16.80 -8.66 -1.05
CA GLY A 28 16.01 -9.51 -0.17
C GLY A 28 14.91 -10.33 -0.86
N LYS A 29 14.00 -10.79 -0.05
CA LYS A 29 12.82 -11.61 -0.35
C LYS A 29 11.83 -10.87 -1.27
N GLN A 30 11.15 -11.59 -2.15
CA GLN A 30 9.96 -11.05 -2.80
C GLN A 30 8.89 -10.79 -1.75
N ALA A 31 8.24 -9.62 -1.79
CA ALA A 31 7.19 -9.27 -0.87
C ALA A 31 5.90 -8.92 -1.63
N TYR A 32 4.79 -9.42 -1.12
CA TYR A 32 3.46 -9.19 -1.64
C TYR A 32 2.69 -8.24 -0.72
N ILE A 33 2.36 -7.05 -1.24
CA ILE A 33 1.78 -5.96 -0.45
C ILE A 33 0.36 -5.67 -0.96
N LEU A 34 -0.60 -5.71 -0.06
CA LEU A 34 -1.97 -5.32 -0.37
C LEU A 34 -2.21 -3.85 -0.05
N ILE A 35 -2.72 -3.10 -1.04
CA ILE A 35 -3.14 -1.70 -0.86
C ILE A 35 -4.66 -1.69 -0.72
N LEU A 36 -5.13 -1.32 0.45
CA LEU A 36 -6.52 -1.33 0.86
C LEU A 36 -6.96 0.06 1.34
N GLY A 37 -8.26 0.24 1.51
CA GLY A 37 -8.86 1.51 1.97
C GLY A 37 -10.19 1.77 1.28
N LEU A 38 -10.97 2.72 1.79
CA LEU A 38 -12.26 3.06 1.21
C LEU A 38 -12.13 3.59 -0.23
N ASP A 39 -13.21 3.58 -0.97
CA ASP A 39 -13.29 4.23 -2.27
C ASP A 39 -12.89 5.70 -2.17
N ALA A 40 -12.32 6.23 -3.24
CA ALA A 40 -11.80 7.60 -3.32
C ALA A 40 -10.71 7.98 -2.30
N SER A 41 -10.16 7.05 -1.51
CA SER A 41 -9.07 7.38 -0.57
C SER A 41 -7.72 7.72 -1.24
N GLY A 42 -7.60 7.45 -2.53
CA GLY A 42 -6.40 7.76 -3.31
C GLY A 42 -5.49 6.55 -3.58
N LYS A 43 -5.99 5.32 -3.40
CA LYS A 43 -5.25 4.06 -3.70
C LYS A 43 -4.73 4.03 -5.13
N THR A 44 -5.61 4.29 -6.11
CA THR A 44 -5.25 4.31 -7.53
C THR A 44 -4.20 5.38 -7.82
N THR A 45 -4.32 6.56 -7.19
CA THR A 45 -3.33 7.63 -7.33
C THR A 45 -1.97 7.20 -6.77
N LEU A 46 -1.97 6.57 -5.59
CA LEU A 46 -0.77 6.00 -4.98
C LEU A 46 -0.13 4.94 -5.90
N LEU A 47 -0.94 4.02 -6.42
CA LEU A 47 -0.47 2.97 -7.32
C LEU A 47 0.10 3.56 -8.63
N ASN A 48 -0.58 4.55 -9.23
CA ASN A 48 -0.10 5.25 -10.42
C ASN A 48 1.21 6.01 -10.16
N ARG A 49 1.38 6.57 -8.96
CA ARG A 49 2.63 7.20 -8.56
C ARG A 49 3.76 6.19 -8.50
N LEU A 50 3.50 5.00 -7.98
CA LEU A 50 4.47 3.90 -8.01
C LEU A 50 4.79 3.45 -9.44
N LYS A 51 3.78 3.38 -10.32
CA LYS A 51 3.95 3.03 -11.75
C LYS A 51 4.79 4.04 -12.53
N SER A 52 4.70 5.32 -12.20
CA SER A 52 5.45 6.39 -12.90
C SER A 52 6.95 6.32 -12.65
N ASN A 53 7.39 5.56 -11.67
CA ASN A 53 8.80 5.24 -11.48
C ASN A 53 9.21 4.18 -12.54
N GLU A 54 10.31 4.41 -13.24
CA GLU A 54 10.82 3.49 -14.28
C GLU A 54 11.05 2.08 -13.70
N GLY A 55 10.59 1.06 -14.40
CA GLY A 55 10.75 -0.35 -14.00
C GLY A 55 9.48 -1.05 -13.50
N CYS A 56 8.35 -0.35 -13.42
CA CYS A 56 7.08 -0.97 -13.07
C CYS A 56 6.46 -1.74 -14.26
N VAL A 57 6.04 -2.96 -14.00
CA VAL A 57 5.28 -3.78 -14.95
C VAL A 57 3.85 -3.92 -14.42
N THR A 58 2.87 -3.53 -15.24
CA THR A 58 1.47 -3.77 -14.93
C THR A 58 1.10 -5.19 -15.35
N ILE A 59 0.57 -5.97 -14.43
CA ILE A 59 0.06 -7.31 -14.70
C ILE A 59 -1.45 -7.19 -14.93
N PRO A 60 -1.95 -7.46 -16.15
CA PRO A 60 -3.38 -7.50 -16.41
C PRO A 60 -4.03 -8.60 -15.56
N THR A 61 -5.04 -8.26 -14.79
CA THR A 61 -5.77 -9.23 -14.00
C THR A 61 -7.11 -9.54 -14.65
N ILE A 62 -7.38 -10.82 -14.86
CA ILE A 62 -8.64 -11.29 -15.41
C ILE A 62 -9.62 -11.44 -14.24
N GLY A 63 -10.61 -10.55 -14.21
CA GLY A 63 -11.74 -10.62 -13.27
C GLY A 63 -11.58 -9.75 -12.02
N PHE A 64 -12.59 -8.94 -11.76
CA PHE A 64 -12.78 -8.02 -10.62
C PHE A 64 -11.82 -6.83 -10.53
N ASN A 65 -12.29 -5.75 -9.91
CA ASN A 65 -11.63 -4.44 -9.78
C ASN A 65 -10.38 -4.48 -8.88
N HIS A 66 -9.36 -5.22 -9.27
CA HIS A 66 -8.07 -5.10 -8.64
C HIS A 66 -6.98 -4.87 -9.68
N GLU A 67 -6.03 -4.04 -9.34
CA GLU A 67 -4.84 -3.79 -10.14
C GLU A 67 -3.63 -4.35 -9.40
N THR A 68 -2.77 -5.02 -10.15
CA THR A 68 -1.50 -5.52 -9.63
C THR A 68 -0.35 -4.93 -10.43
N ILE A 69 0.66 -4.45 -9.73
CA ILE A 69 1.91 -4.01 -10.31
C ILE A 69 3.08 -4.72 -9.65
N SER A 70 4.08 -5.06 -10.44
CA SER A 70 5.36 -5.54 -9.92
C SER A 70 6.43 -4.49 -10.16
N TYR A 71 7.19 -4.19 -9.12
CA TYR A 71 8.32 -3.29 -9.16
C TYR A 71 9.50 -3.95 -8.44
N GLY A 72 10.52 -4.33 -9.21
CA GLY A 72 11.63 -5.10 -8.68
C GLY A 72 11.16 -6.41 -8.04
N ARG A 73 11.29 -6.51 -6.73
CA ARG A 73 10.87 -7.69 -5.95
C ARG A 73 9.55 -7.51 -5.22
N LEU A 74 8.96 -6.32 -5.33
CA LEU A 74 7.70 -6.03 -4.68
C LEU A 74 6.55 -6.23 -5.63
N THR A 75 5.51 -6.86 -5.16
CA THR A 75 4.23 -6.97 -5.85
C THR A 75 3.19 -6.23 -5.02
N PHE A 76 2.63 -5.18 -5.60
CA PHE A 76 1.55 -4.40 -5.01
C PHE A 76 0.24 -4.83 -5.65
N SER A 77 -0.72 -5.23 -4.85
CA SER A 77 -2.09 -5.47 -5.31
C SER A 77 -3.05 -4.53 -4.61
N MET A 78 -3.89 -3.87 -5.39
CA MET A 78 -4.85 -2.91 -4.91
C MET A 78 -6.27 -3.47 -5.00
N PHE A 79 -7.02 -3.32 -3.92
CA PHE A 79 -8.44 -3.64 -3.87
C PHE A 79 -9.24 -2.44 -3.42
N ASP A 80 -10.39 -2.26 -4.04
CA ASP A 80 -11.37 -1.28 -3.60
C ASP A 80 -12.33 -1.94 -2.59
N ILE A 81 -12.24 -1.54 -1.33
CA ILE A 81 -13.08 -2.08 -0.25
C ILE A 81 -14.50 -1.48 -0.30
N GLY A 82 -14.70 -0.46 -1.12
CA GLY A 82 -15.92 0.32 -1.22
C GLY A 82 -17.18 -0.48 -1.56
N GLY A 83 -17.74 -1.17 -0.58
CA GLY A 83 -19.17 -1.43 -0.57
C GLY A 83 -19.67 -2.78 -1.03
N GLN A 84 -18.87 -3.78 -1.33
CA GLN A 84 -19.41 -5.08 -1.74
C GLN A 84 -18.97 -6.22 -0.83
N THR A 85 -19.86 -6.59 0.11
CA THR A 85 -19.73 -7.78 0.95
C THR A 85 -19.48 -9.09 0.18
N GLN A 86 -19.77 -9.09 -1.12
CA GLN A 86 -19.53 -10.23 -2.01
C GLN A 86 -18.04 -10.52 -2.25
N PHE A 87 -17.17 -9.52 -2.15
CA PHE A 87 -15.74 -9.67 -2.40
C PHE A 87 -14.95 -10.20 -1.21
N ARG A 88 -15.51 -10.19 -0.01
CA ARG A 88 -14.85 -10.73 1.21
C ARG A 88 -14.44 -12.20 1.07
N ARG A 89 -15.16 -12.99 0.26
CA ARG A 89 -14.83 -14.41 0.01
C ARG A 89 -13.60 -14.60 -0.90
N LEU A 90 -13.28 -13.59 -1.72
CA LEU A 90 -12.13 -13.65 -2.62
C LEU A 90 -10.83 -13.20 -1.92
N TRP A 91 -10.93 -12.49 -0.82
CA TRP A 91 -9.78 -11.97 -0.08
C TRP A 91 -8.89 -13.07 0.47
N HIS A 92 -9.45 -14.23 0.82
CA HIS A 92 -8.66 -15.35 1.36
C HIS A 92 -7.47 -15.71 0.47
N HIS A 93 -7.63 -15.75 -0.86
CA HIS A 93 -6.55 -16.07 -1.77
C HIS A 93 -5.42 -15.01 -1.79
N TYR A 94 -5.76 -13.76 -1.43
CA TYR A 94 -4.79 -12.67 -1.40
C TYR A 94 -4.14 -12.51 -0.04
N PHE A 95 -4.83 -12.90 1.03
CA PHE A 95 -4.28 -12.84 2.38
C PHE A 95 -3.27 -13.96 2.65
N GLU A 96 -3.42 -15.11 2.01
CA GLU A 96 -2.56 -16.29 2.23
C GLU A 96 -1.09 -16.04 1.96
N ASN A 97 -0.76 -15.13 1.04
CA ASN A 97 0.60 -14.78 0.68
C ASN A 97 0.93 -13.31 0.96
N CYS A 98 0.15 -12.64 1.79
CA CYS A 98 0.34 -11.23 2.07
C CYS A 98 1.47 -11.03 3.09
N ASP A 99 2.48 -10.25 2.70
CA ASP A 99 3.60 -9.91 3.57
C ASP A 99 3.38 -8.58 4.30
N ALA A 100 2.51 -7.69 3.78
CA ALA A 100 2.18 -6.41 4.43
C ALA A 100 0.87 -5.81 3.92
N ILE A 101 0.24 -4.98 4.75
CA ILE A 101 -0.91 -4.16 4.37
C ILE A 101 -0.52 -2.69 4.32
N VAL A 102 -0.93 -2.02 3.26
CA VAL A 102 -0.95 -0.56 3.14
C VAL A 102 -2.41 -0.12 3.14
N PHE A 103 -2.83 0.59 4.18
CA PHE A 103 -4.21 1.08 4.32
C PHE A 103 -4.26 2.59 4.07
N VAL A 104 -4.92 2.99 2.98
CA VAL A 104 -4.99 4.39 2.55
C VAL A 104 -6.27 5.05 3.06
N ILE A 105 -6.11 6.15 3.78
CA ILE A 105 -7.18 6.92 4.42
C ILE A 105 -7.29 8.28 3.74
N ASP A 106 -8.48 8.68 3.35
CA ASP A 106 -8.76 10.05 2.99
C ASP A 106 -8.82 10.90 4.26
N SER A 107 -7.81 11.72 4.48
CA SER A 107 -7.73 12.55 5.69
C SER A 107 -8.78 13.66 5.73
N ASN A 108 -9.40 13.98 4.60
CA ASN A 108 -10.45 15.01 4.51
C ASN A 108 -11.86 14.43 4.70
N ASP A 109 -12.02 13.11 4.68
CA ASP A 109 -13.32 12.46 4.80
C ASP A 109 -13.68 12.13 6.25
N VAL A 110 -14.02 13.16 6.99
CA VAL A 110 -14.41 13.02 8.41
C VAL A 110 -15.66 12.17 8.59
N GLN A 111 -16.58 12.20 7.60
CA GLN A 111 -17.88 11.54 7.69
C GLN A 111 -17.76 10.02 7.65
N ARG A 112 -16.86 9.49 6.81
CA ARG A 112 -16.65 8.04 6.68
C ARG A 112 -15.51 7.49 7.56
N MET A 113 -14.98 8.29 8.49
CA MET A 113 -13.88 7.85 9.34
C MET A 113 -14.25 6.67 10.24
N SER A 114 -15.51 6.57 10.68
CA SER A 114 -16.01 5.39 11.42
C SER A 114 -16.00 4.14 10.55
N ILE A 115 -16.40 4.26 9.28
CA ILE A 115 -16.39 3.15 8.34
C ILE A 115 -14.94 2.72 8.06
N ALA A 116 -14.02 3.68 7.85
CA ALA A 116 -12.61 3.40 7.68
C ALA A 116 -12.01 2.68 8.90
N LYS A 117 -12.43 3.06 10.11
CA LYS A 117 -12.05 2.38 11.35
C LYS A 117 -12.51 0.92 11.36
N ASP A 118 -13.80 0.68 11.10
CA ASP A 118 -14.38 -0.66 11.14
C ASP A 118 -13.70 -1.58 10.12
N GLU A 119 -13.42 -1.09 8.91
CA GLU A 119 -12.69 -1.84 7.89
C GLU A 119 -11.24 -2.10 8.31
N ALA A 120 -10.52 -1.10 8.82
CA ALA A 120 -9.16 -1.29 9.30
C ALA A 120 -9.09 -2.34 10.42
N TRP A 121 -10.01 -2.28 11.39
CA TRP A 121 -10.06 -3.24 12.48
C TRP A 121 -10.52 -4.62 12.05
N SER A 122 -11.37 -4.73 11.03
CA SER A 122 -11.71 -6.03 10.41
C SER A 122 -10.47 -6.71 9.83
N LEU A 123 -9.59 -5.95 9.17
CA LEU A 123 -8.32 -6.46 8.65
C LEU A 123 -7.32 -6.77 9.77
N LEU A 124 -7.17 -5.86 10.73
CA LEU A 124 -6.26 -6.02 11.87
C LEU A 124 -6.57 -7.27 12.71
N ASN A 125 -7.84 -7.64 12.82
CA ASN A 125 -8.30 -8.82 13.55
C ASN A 125 -8.39 -10.08 12.68
N HIS A 126 -8.07 -10.00 11.38
CA HIS A 126 -8.19 -11.15 10.50
C HIS A 126 -7.10 -12.19 10.78
N PRO A 127 -7.44 -13.47 11.01
CA PRO A 127 -6.46 -14.49 11.41
C PRO A 127 -5.30 -14.68 10.42
N MET A 128 -5.59 -14.57 9.11
CA MET A 128 -4.58 -14.75 8.06
C MET A 128 -3.62 -13.55 7.93
N LEU A 129 -3.96 -12.40 8.51
CA LEU A 129 -3.14 -11.19 8.51
C LEU A 129 -2.46 -10.95 9.87
N LYS A 130 -2.41 -12.00 10.70
CA LYS A 130 -1.75 -11.92 12.01
C LYS A 130 -0.26 -11.68 11.81
N ASP A 131 0.29 -10.81 12.65
CA ASP A 131 1.73 -10.52 12.76
C ASP A 131 2.37 -9.84 11.53
N ILE A 132 1.64 -9.60 10.43
CA ILE A 132 2.18 -8.84 9.30
C ILE A 132 2.17 -7.33 9.59
N PRO A 133 3.17 -6.56 9.07
CA PRO A 133 3.23 -5.13 9.26
C PRO A 133 2.07 -4.39 8.58
N PHE A 134 1.63 -3.30 9.20
CA PHE A 134 0.49 -2.50 8.77
C PHE A 134 0.90 -1.03 8.63
N LEU A 135 0.94 -0.53 7.40
CA LEU A 135 1.24 0.87 7.11
C LEU A 135 -0.06 1.62 6.79
N PHE A 136 -0.33 2.68 7.53
CA PHE A 136 -1.41 3.61 7.22
C PHE A 136 -0.85 4.83 6.48
N PHE A 137 -1.51 5.23 5.39
CA PHE A 137 -1.30 6.54 4.79
C PHE A 137 -2.47 7.46 5.14
N ALA A 138 -2.20 8.52 5.90
CA ALA A 138 -3.09 9.65 6.09
C ALA A 138 -2.99 10.53 4.85
N ASN A 139 -3.68 10.15 3.78
CA ASN A 139 -3.54 10.72 2.46
C ASN A 139 -4.35 12.02 2.29
N LYS A 140 -4.08 12.74 1.21
CA LYS A 140 -4.69 14.01 0.83
C LYS A 140 -4.36 15.15 1.79
N GLN A 141 -3.12 15.20 2.28
CA GLN A 141 -2.65 16.27 3.17
C GLN A 141 -2.53 17.64 2.49
N ASP A 142 -2.67 17.71 1.17
CA ASP A 142 -2.82 18.92 0.36
C ASP A 142 -4.16 19.65 0.60
N LEU A 143 -5.16 18.95 1.13
CA LEU A 143 -6.47 19.54 1.36
C LEU A 143 -6.51 20.34 2.68
N PRO A 144 -7.17 21.52 2.69
CA PRO A 144 -7.10 22.46 3.83
C PRO A 144 -7.71 21.94 5.14
N HIS A 145 -8.63 20.99 5.06
CA HIS A 145 -9.29 20.39 6.22
C HIS A 145 -8.84 18.96 6.50
N ALA A 146 -7.72 18.53 5.90
CA ALA A 146 -7.18 17.21 6.13
C ALA A 146 -6.80 17.00 7.60
N MET A 147 -7.35 15.95 8.20
CA MET A 147 -6.96 15.55 9.56
C MET A 147 -5.50 15.16 9.60
N LYS A 148 -4.80 15.63 10.64
CA LYS A 148 -3.42 15.23 10.90
C LYS A 148 -3.35 13.80 11.45
N LYS A 149 -2.19 13.15 11.27
CA LYS A 149 -1.99 11.78 11.73
C LYS A 149 -2.41 11.55 13.18
N ALA A 150 -2.18 12.50 14.07
CA ALA A 150 -2.56 12.38 15.47
C ALA A 150 -4.09 12.25 15.68
N GLN A 151 -4.87 13.00 14.89
CA GLN A 151 -6.33 12.93 14.91
C GLN A 151 -6.84 11.60 14.34
N ILE A 152 -6.21 11.11 13.28
CA ILE A 152 -6.56 9.82 12.67
C ILE A 152 -6.21 8.67 13.62
N ILE A 153 -5.04 8.68 14.26
CA ILE A 153 -4.66 7.71 15.30
C ILE A 153 -5.74 7.60 16.38
N GLN A 154 -6.22 8.75 16.86
CA GLN A 154 -7.27 8.78 17.86
C GLN A 154 -8.61 8.27 17.34
N LYS A 155 -9.03 8.72 16.14
CA LYS A 155 -10.33 8.34 15.56
C LYS A 155 -10.39 6.85 15.22
N LEU A 156 -9.30 6.26 14.74
CA LEU A 156 -9.20 4.85 14.41
C LEU A 156 -8.78 3.97 15.60
N ASP A 157 -8.53 4.55 16.78
CA ASP A 157 -8.04 3.82 17.96
C ASP A 157 -6.73 3.04 17.70
N LEU A 158 -5.84 3.54 16.84
CA LEU A 158 -4.66 2.79 16.42
C LEU A 158 -3.70 2.44 17.58
N LEU A 159 -3.71 3.23 18.65
CA LEU A 159 -2.94 2.92 19.86
C LEU A 159 -3.39 1.65 20.57
N LYS A 160 -4.53 1.07 20.20
CA LYS A 160 -4.98 -0.23 20.73
C LYS A 160 -4.38 -1.41 19.98
N ILE A 161 -3.70 -1.19 18.85
CA ILE A 161 -3.02 -2.25 18.09
C ILE A 161 -1.93 -2.84 18.98
N ARG A 162 -1.92 -4.18 19.08
CA ARG A 162 -0.94 -4.95 19.85
C ARG A 162 -0.40 -6.07 18.97
N GLN A 163 0.79 -6.55 19.31
CA GLN A 163 1.37 -7.76 18.72
C GLN A 163 1.64 -7.67 17.21
N ARG A 164 1.82 -6.45 16.67
CA ARG A 164 2.28 -6.24 15.28
C ARG A 164 2.95 -4.89 15.12
N GLU A 165 3.83 -4.82 14.14
CA GLU A 165 4.44 -3.56 13.73
C GLU A 165 3.43 -2.75 12.91
N TRP A 166 3.28 -1.47 13.25
CA TRP A 166 2.46 -0.55 12.46
C TRP A 166 3.04 0.86 12.46
N SER A 167 2.73 1.60 11.41
CA SER A 167 3.08 3.00 11.28
C SER A 167 1.98 3.78 10.57
N ILE A 168 1.99 5.10 10.74
CA ILE A 168 1.15 6.02 9.99
C ILE A 168 1.98 7.18 9.47
N CYS A 169 1.86 7.45 8.16
CA CYS A 169 2.53 8.54 7.47
C CYS A 169 1.51 9.50 6.87
N GLU A 170 1.71 10.79 7.07
CA GLU A 170 0.99 11.81 6.32
C GLU A 170 1.48 11.81 4.88
N SER A 171 0.55 11.84 3.91
CA SER A 171 0.90 11.75 2.49
C SER A 171 0.00 12.60 1.60
N CYS A 172 0.54 12.93 0.43
CA CYS A 172 -0.20 13.44 -0.71
C CYS A 172 0.22 12.63 -1.94
N ALA A 173 -0.66 11.71 -2.38
CA ALA A 173 -0.33 10.80 -3.47
C ALA A 173 -0.15 11.51 -4.81
N THR A 174 -0.81 12.64 -5.03
CA THR A 174 -0.68 13.46 -6.25
C THR A 174 0.68 14.13 -6.34
N GLU A 175 1.21 14.60 -5.22
CA GLU A 175 2.50 15.30 -5.14
C GLU A 175 3.67 14.35 -4.85
N GLY A 176 3.41 13.15 -4.36
CA GLY A 176 4.43 12.18 -3.93
C GLY A 176 4.93 12.41 -2.50
N PHE A 177 4.40 13.40 -1.79
CA PHE A 177 4.81 13.70 -0.41
C PHE A 177 4.49 12.54 0.53
N GLY A 178 5.43 12.20 1.42
CA GLY A 178 5.27 11.23 2.51
C GLY A 178 5.26 9.76 2.09
N ILE A 179 5.23 9.46 0.80
CA ILE A 179 5.14 8.09 0.27
C ILE A 179 6.44 7.32 0.54
N GLU A 180 7.58 7.93 0.22
CA GLU A 180 8.90 7.33 0.41
C GLU A 180 9.13 6.93 1.87
N GLY A 181 8.90 7.85 2.79
CA GLY A 181 9.07 7.58 4.23
C GLY A 181 8.20 6.44 4.75
N GLY A 182 6.99 6.29 4.21
CA GLY A 182 6.12 5.16 4.53
C GLY A 182 6.68 3.83 4.03
N PHE A 183 7.13 3.78 2.78
CA PHE A 183 7.70 2.56 2.22
C PHE A 183 9.09 2.23 2.79
N ASP A 184 9.86 3.23 3.18
CA ASP A 184 11.10 3.03 3.96
C ASP A 184 10.85 2.29 5.25
N TRP A 185 9.82 2.75 5.99
CA TRP A 185 9.44 2.06 7.22
C TRP A 185 8.99 0.63 6.93
N LEU A 186 8.15 0.44 5.89
CA LEU A 186 7.63 -0.87 5.53
C LEU A 186 8.76 -1.84 5.17
N SER A 187 9.76 -1.39 4.41
CA SER A 187 10.89 -2.21 3.99
C SER A 187 11.75 -2.72 5.14
N LYS A 188 11.80 -1.97 6.24
CA LYS A 188 12.55 -2.34 7.44
C LYS A 188 11.81 -3.36 8.32
N ASN A 189 10.52 -3.56 8.06
CA ASN A 189 9.64 -4.43 8.84
C ASN A 189 9.13 -5.64 8.04
N LEU A 190 9.58 -5.81 6.79
CA LEU A 190 9.41 -6.99 5.94
C LEU A 190 10.58 -7.97 6.09
#